data_a92f1fea67fb0fb2118c435c34be4b07
#
_entry.id   a92f1fea67fb0fb2118c435c34be4b07
#
_cell.length_a   1.000
_cell.length_b   1.000
_cell.length_c   1.000
_cell.angle_alpha   90.00
_cell.angle_beta   90.00
_cell.angle_gamma   90.00
#
_symmetry.space_group_name_H-M   'P 1'
#
loop_
_entity.id
_entity.type
_entity.pdbx_description
1 polymer ?
#
loop_
_entity_poly.entity_id
_entity_poly.type
_entity_poly.pdbx_seq_one_letter_code
_entity_poly.pdbx_strand_id
1 'polypeptide(L)'
;MIPPLVDRGPGRPALGQTLGQTLGALAAFAAGLLLALMIAQNGALSRATDPWLASWLAHGVGSLVAGLLWWLSPRPPTPEAAPPWAWLGGLPGALTVVLAALCLNSSLGMAGTLALLLLGQLLFGALCDGLGWLGLARRRPSGKDALAALLVLAGALLIVLH
;
A
#
# COMPACT_ATOMS: atom_id res chain seq x y z
N MET A 1 25.76 -32.69 -30.24
CA MET A 1 24.47 -33.38 -29.97
C MET A 1 23.77 -32.57 -28.93
N ILE A 2 22.80 -31.71 -29.33
CA ILE A 2 22.07 -30.79 -28.46
C ILE A 2 20.84 -31.57 -27.94
N PRO A 3 20.61 -31.69 -26.61
CA PRO A 3 19.42 -32.37 -26.10
C PRO A 3 18.16 -31.59 -26.51
N PRO A 4 17.02 -32.30 -26.79
CA PRO A 4 15.78 -31.65 -27.20
C PRO A 4 15.23 -30.77 -26.09
N LEU A 5 14.79 -29.57 -26.48
CA LEU A 5 14.05 -28.65 -25.61
C LEU A 5 12.76 -29.35 -25.14
N VAL A 6 12.68 -29.65 -23.84
CA VAL A 6 11.44 -30.14 -23.22
C VAL A 6 10.46 -28.99 -23.25
N ASP A 7 9.48 -29.09 -24.15
CA ASP A 7 8.31 -28.20 -24.17
C ASP A 7 7.55 -28.36 -22.83
N ARG A 8 7.75 -27.41 -21.94
CA ARG A 8 6.95 -27.29 -20.74
C ARG A 8 5.66 -26.56 -21.17
N GLY A 9 4.68 -27.33 -21.63
CA GLY A 9 3.33 -26.84 -21.83
C GLY A 9 2.83 -26.07 -20.60
N PRO A 10 1.75 -25.25 -20.71
CA PRO A 10 1.26 -24.41 -19.61
C PRO A 10 0.89 -25.30 -18.43
N GLY A 11 1.87 -25.47 -17.51
CA GLY A 11 1.70 -26.25 -16.30
C GLY A 11 0.61 -25.61 -15.42
N ARG A 12 -0.35 -26.40 -14.98
CA ARG A 12 -1.29 -26.01 -13.94
C ARG A 12 -0.47 -25.47 -12.75
N PRO A 13 -0.81 -24.30 -12.19
CA PRO A 13 -0.08 -23.79 -11.06
C PRO A 13 -0.04 -24.82 -9.95
N ALA A 14 1.13 -25.13 -9.43
CA ALA A 14 1.26 -26.09 -8.33
C ALA A 14 0.38 -25.63 -7.16
N LEU A 15 -0.31 -26.57 -6.48
CA LEU A 15 -1.27 -26.28 -5.41
C LEU A 15 -0.71 -25.26 -4.39
N GLY A 16 0.59 -25.32 -4.09
CA GLY A 16 1.28 -24.37 -3.22
C GLY A 16 1.35 -22.93 -3.76
N GLN A 17 1.45 -22.75 -5.08
CA GLN A 17 1.43 -21.42 -5.69
C GLN A 17 0.04 -20.78 -5.61
N THR A 18 -1.02 -21.57 -5.84
CA THR A 18 -2.40 -21.09 -5.71
C THR A 18 -2.74 -20.71 -4.27
N LEU A 19 -2.33 -21.55 -3.31
CA LEU A 19 -2.54 -21.27 -1.89
C LEU A 19 -1.78 -20.01 -1.45
N GLY A 20 -0.52 -19.84 -1.87
CA GLY A 20 0.27 -18.64 -1.57
C GLY A 20 -0.36 -17.37 -2.15
N GLN A 21 -0.90 -17.42 -3.37
CA GLN A 21 -1.61 -16.30 -4.00
C GLN A 21 -2.90 -15.95 -3.25
N THR A 22 -3.67 -16.95 -2.83
CA THR A 22 -4.91 -16.75 -2.08
C THR A 22 -4.63 -16.13 -0.70
N LEU A 23 -3.64 -16.66 0.02
CA LEU A 23 -3.23 -16.11 1.31
C LEU A 23 -2.71 -14.68 1.17
N GLY A 24 -1.92 -14.39 0.12
CA GLY A 24 -1.46 -13.04 -0.19
C GLY A 24 -2.61 -12.07 -0.47
N ALA A 25 -3.61 -12.50 -1.24
CA ALA A 25 -4.79 -11.68 -1.52
C ALA A 25 -5.62 -11.40 -0.26
N LEU A 26 -5.82 -12.41 0.60
CA LEU A 26 -6.52 -12.24 1.88
C LEU A 26 -5.76 -11.30 2.83
N ALA A 27 -4.44 -11.43 2.89
CA ALA A 27 -3.60 -10.53 3.70
C ALA A 27 -3.66 -9.09 3.17
N ALA A 28 -3.63 -8.88 1.87
CA ALA A 28 -3.77 -7.56 1.25
C ALA A 28 -5.14 -6.95 1.54
N PHE A 29 -6.21 -7.74 1.46
CA PHE A 29 -7.56 -7.28 1.81
C PHE A 29 -7.66 -6.89 3.29
N ALA A 30 -7.13 -7.71 4.20
CA ALA A 30 -7.09 -7.41 5.63
C ALA A 30 -6.27 -6.12 5.91
N ALA A 31 -5.14 -5.93 5.24
CA ALA A 31 -4.36 -4.70 5.34
C ALA A 31 -5.14 -3.48 4.88
N GLY A 32 -5.95 -3.60 3.81
CA GLY A 32 -6.85 -2.54 3.36
C GLY A 32 -7.92 -2.16 4.40
N LEU A 33 -8.52 -3.14 5.07
CA LEU A 33 -9.47 -2.90 6.17
C LEU A 33 -8.81 -2.18 7.35
N LEU A 34 -7.61 -2.62 7.75
CA LEU A 34 -6.84 -1.97 8.82
C LEU A 34 -6.46 -0.53 8.46
N LEU A 35 -6.07 -0.29 7.19
CA LEU A 35 -5.79 1.05 6.69
C LEU A 35 -7.02 1.95 6.76
N ALA A 36 -8.18 1.47 6.35
CA ALA A 36 -9.44 2.22 6.44
C ALA A 36 -9.79 2.56 7.90
N LEU A 37 -9.64 1.61 8.81
CA LEU A 37 -9.85 1.82 10.24
C LEU A 37 -8.86 2.86 10.80
N MET A 38 -7.59 2.76 10.45
CA MET A 38 -6.55 3.71 10.85
C MET A 38 -6.90 5.13 10.38
N ILE A 39 -7.33 5.29 9.13
CA ILE A 39 -7.73 6.59 8.56
C ILE A 39 -8.93 7.16 9.32
N ALA A 40 -9.94 6.32 9.63
CA ALA A 40 -11.10 6.74 10.40
C ALA A 40 -10.73 7.25 11.80
N GLN A 41 -9.88 6.50 12.51
CA GLN A 41 -9.41 6.86 13.85
C GLN A 41 -8.57 8.14 13.84
N ASN A 42 -7.64 8.27 12.89
CA ASN A 42 -6.82 9.48 12.74
C ASN A 42 -7.67 10.71 12.37
N GLY A 43 -8.71 10.53 11.54
CA GLY A 43 -9.64 11.59 11.23
C GLY A 43 -10.48 12.03 12.43
N ALA A 44 -10.90 11.09 13.28
CA ALA A 44 -11.60 11.41 14.52
C ALA A 44 -10.67 12.14 15.50
N LEU A 45 -9.43 11.67 15.66
CA LEU A 45 -8.43 12.32 16.51
C LEU A 45 -8.09 13.72 16.00
N SER A 46 -7.95 13.90 14.69
CA SER A 46 -7.69 15.20 14.05
C SER A 46 -8.83 16.21 14.28
N ARG A 47 -10.09 15.76 14.37
CA ARG A 47 -11.20 16.64 14.74
C ARG A 47 -11.15 17.08 16.21
N ALA A 48 -10.66 16.22 17.08
CA ALA A 48 -10.56 16.49 18.52
C ALA A 48 -9.30 17.31 18.89
N THR A 49 -8.29 17.30 18.03
CA THR A 49 -7.02 18.00 18.23
C THR A 49 -6.69 18.88 17.02
N ASP A 50 -5.75 18.45 16.22
CA ASP A 50 -5.38 18.99 14.90
C ASP A 50 -4.72 17.89 14.04
N PRO A 51 -4.61 18.06 12.70
CA PRO A 51 -4.06 17.03 11.82
C PRO A 51 -2.59 16.68 12.10
N TRP A 52 -1.79 17.64 12.54
CA TRP A 52 -0.37 17.45 12.84
C TRP A 52 -0.17 16.65 14.11
N LEU A 53 -0.89 17.02 15.18
CA LEU A 53 -0.84 16.29 16.45
C LEU A 53 -1.38 14.87 16.29
N ALA A 54 -2.47 14.69 15.54
CA ALA A 54 -3.01 13.36 15.23
C ALA A 54 -1.99 12.48 14.50
N SER A 55 -1.31 13.03 13.48
CA SER A 55 -0.24 12.32 12.76
C SER A 55 0.93 11.98 13.68
N TRP A 56 1.37 12.92 14.52
CA TRP A 56 2.47 12.70 15.46
C TRP A 56 2.15 11.58 16.46
N LEU A 57 0.95 11.59 17.04
CA LEU A 57 0.50 10.55 17.97
C LEU A 57 0.40 9.18 17.30
N ALA A 58 -0.19 9.12 16.09
CA ALA A 58 -0.30 7.87 15.33
C ALA A 58 1.08 7.25 15.04
N HIS A 59 2.04 8.08 14.60
CA HIS A 59 3.40 7.61 14.32
C HIS A 59 4.18 7.29 15.60
N GLY A 60 3.96 8.04 16.68
CA GLY A 60 4.56 7.78 17.99
C GLY A 60 4.15 6.40 18.53
N VAL A 61 2.84 6.14 18.58
CA VAL A 61 2.31 4.82 19.01
C VAL A 61 2.79 3.72 18.07
N GLY A 62 2.73 3.93 16.75
CA GLY A 62 3.23 2.98 15.77
C GLY A 62 4.72 2.66 15.94
N SER A 63 5.54 3.67 16.23
CA SER A 63 6.98 3.50 16.48
C SER A 63 7.25 2.72 17.76
N LEU A 64 6.48 2.94 18.82
CA LEU A 64 6.60 2.17 20.07
C LEU A 64 6.26 0.70 19.85
N VAL A 65 5.16 0.42 19.14
CA VAL A 65 4.77 -0.97 18.81
C VAL A 65 5.81 -1.62 17.90
N ALA A 66 6.27 -0.93 16.88
CA ALA A 66 7.31 -1.44 15.97
C ALA A 66 8.62 -1.71 16.70
N GLY A 67 9.03 -0.82 17.60
CA GLY A 67 10.21 -1.00 18.44
C GLY A 67 10.10 -2.21 19.37
N LEU A 68 8.94 -2.41 20.00
CA LEU A 68 8.66 -3.58 20.83
C LEU A 68 8.71 -4.87 20.01
N LEU A 69 8.05 -4.90 18.85
CA LEU A 69 8.07 -6.06 17.96
C LEU A 69 9.49 -6.36 17.47
N TRP A 70 10.26 -5.33 17.11
CA TRP A 70 11.66 -5.49 16.73
C TRP A 70 12.52 -6.07 17.87
N TRP A 71 12.28 -5.62 19.10
CA TRP A 71 12.98 -6.14 20.29
C TRP A 71 12.66 -7.60 20.57
N LEU A 72 11.38 -8.00 20.36
CA LEU A 72 10.91 -9.37 20.57
C LEU A 72 11.24 -10.31 19.39
N SER A 73 11.58 -9.78 18.21
CA SER A 73 11.82 -10.58 17.01
C SER A 73 13.22 -11.19 17.01
N PRO A 74 13.37 -12.45 16.56
CA PRO A 74 14.68 -13.06 16.34
C PRO A 74 15.48 -12.25 15.33
N ARG A 75 16.74 -11.94 15.65
CA ARG A 75 17.60 -11.19 14.74
C ARG A 75 18.11 -12.08 13.62
N PRO A 76 18.01 -11.67 12.36
CA PRO A 76 18.64 -12.41 11.26
C PRO A 76 20.17 -12.41 11.42
N PRO A 77 20.86 -13.48 11.00
CA PRO A 77 22.30 -13.64 11.23
C PRO A 77 23.18 -12.58 10.55
N THR A 78 22.72 -12.01 9.44
CA THR A 78 23.38 -10.91 8.71
C THR A 78 22.32 -10.02 8.07
N PRO A 79 21.99 -8.86 8.67
CA PRO A 79 21.10 -7.92 7.99
C PRO A 79 21.83 -7.32 6.78
N GLU A 80 21.26 -7.47 5.60
CA GLU A 80 21.67 -6.69 4.44
C GLU A 80 21.51 -5.20 4.75
N ALA A 81 22.54 -4.39 4.47
CA ALA A 81 22.49 -2.97 4.74
C ALA A 81 21.42 -2.32 3.85
N ALA A 82 20.38 -1.78 4.49
CA ALA A 82 19.34 -1.04 3.76
C ALA A 82 19.95 0.24 3.14
N PRO A 83 19.59 0.59 1.90
CA PRO A 83 20.05 1.83 1.28
C PRO A 83 19.56 3.04 2.07
N PRO A 84 20.35 4.14 2.16
CA PRO A 84 20.04 5.29 3.00
C PRO A 84 18.67 5.90 2.77
N TRP A 85 18.17 5.90 1.53
CA TRP A 85 16.85 6.43 1.19
C TRP A 85 15.68 5.62 1.79
N ALA A 86 15.90 4.34 2.12
CA ALA A 86 14.85 3.51 2.71
C ALA A 86 14.44 4.00 4.11
N TRP A 87 15.32 4.70 4.81
CA TRP A 87 15.03 5.29 6.13
C TRP A 87 14.10 6.52 6.06
N LEU A 88 13.96 7.12 4.88
CA LEU A 88 13.10 8.30 4.68
C LEU A 88 11.62 7.94 4.50
N GLY A 89 11.25 6.64 4.46
CA GLY A 89 9.87 6.20 4.23
C GLY A 89 8.84 6.73 5.24
N GLY A 90 9.28 7.11 6.44
CA GLY A 90 8.42 7.73 7.45
C GLY A 90 7.89 9.12 7.07
N LEU A 91 8.62 9.89 6.25
CA LEU A 91 8.20 11.23 5.84
C LEU A 91 6.94 11.22 4.96
N PRO A 92 6.90 10.49 3.82
CA PRO A 92 5.67 10.37 3.05
C PRO A 92 4.54 9.71 3.85
N GLY A 93 4.84 8.78 4.76
CA GLY A 93 3.86 8.19 5.65
C GLY A 93 3.17 9.22 6.55
N ALA A 94 3.95 10.08 7.21
CA ALA A 94 3.42 11.15 8.07
C ALA A 94 2.57 12.16 7.29
N LEU A 95 3.03 12.58 6.10
CA LEU A 95 2.27 13.47 5.23
C LEU A 95 0.96 12.82 4.75
N THR A 96 0.97 11.52 4.43
CA THR A 96 -0.24 10.81 4.03
C THR A 96 -1.29 10.82 5.13
N VAL A 97 -0.91 10.65 6.40
CA VAL A 97 -1.84 10.70 7.53
C VAL A 97 -2.45 12.10 7.70
N VAL A 98 -1.64 13.16 7.60
CA VAL A 98 -2.14 14.55 7.66
C VAL A 98 -3.12 14.84 6.52
N LEU A 99 -2.73 14.51 5.28
CA LEU A 99 -3.57 14.74 4.10
C LEU A 99 -4.87 13.93 4.18
N ALA A 100 -4.80 12.66 4.57
CA ALA A 100 -5.98 11.81 4.74
C ALA A 100 -6.93 12.38 5.82
N ALA A 101 -6.40 12.87 6.94
CA ALA A 101 -7.21 13.49 7.98
C ALA A 101 -7.91 14.78 7.51
N LEU A 102 -7.20 15.62 6.74
CA LEU A 102 -7.79 16.82 6.12
C LEU A 102 -8.89 16.46 5.12
N CYS A 103 -8.64 15.51 4.23
CA CYS A 103 -9.62 15.06 3.24
C CYS A 103 -10.85 14.42 3.90
N LEU A 104 -10.64 13.56 4.89
CA LEU A 104 -11.73 12.89 5.61
C LEU A 104 -12.64 13.90 6.33
N ASN A 105 -12.08 14.99 6.84
CA ASN A 105 -12.80 16.04 7.57
C ASN A 105 -13.31 17.17 6.64
N SER A 106 -13.18 17.00 5.33
CA SER A 106 -13.77 17.88 4.29
C SER A 106 -15.07 17.30 3.74
N SER A 107 -15.63 17.94 2.71
CA SER A 107 -16.79 17.43 1.96
C SER A 107 -16.58 16.10 1.26
N LEU A 108 -15.31 15.65 1.08
CA LEU A 108 -14.99 14.35 0.50
C LEU A 108 -15.45 13.17 1.38
N GLY A 109 -15.44 13.35 2.70
CA GLY A 109 -15.79 12.30 3.64
C GLY A 109 -14.89 11.05 3.55
N MET A 110 -15.33 9.95 4.14
CA MET A 110 -14.56 8.69 4.18
C MET A 110 -14.42 8.04 2.80
N ALA A 111 -15.53 7.92 2.07
CA ALA A 111 -15.55 7.22 0.79
C ALA A 111 -14.71 7.94 -0.27
N GLY A 112 -14.85 9.28 -0.40
CA GLY A 112 -14.07 10.08 -1.33
C GLY A 112 -12.57 10.05 -1.00
N THR A 113 -12.22 10.15 0.29
CA THR A 113 -10.83 10.07 0.75
C THR A 113 -10.20 8.74 0.38
N LEU A 114 -10.85 7.62 0.68
CA LEU A 114 -10.33 6.28 0.36
C LEU A 114 -10.25 6.04 -1.15
N ALA A 115 -11.22 6.51 -1.92
CA ALA A 115 -11.21 6.37 -3.37
C ALA A 115 -10.04 7.12 -4.02
N LEU A 116 -9.76 8.36 -3.58
CA LEU A 116 -8.63 9.15 -4.08
C LEU A 116 -7.28 8.60 -3.62
N LEU A 117 -7.19 8.10 -2.38
CA LEU A 117 -5.98 7.41 -1.90
C LEU A 117 -5.68 6.17 -2.72
N LEU A 118 -6.68 5.33 -2.98
CA LEU A 118 -6.53 4.14 -3.81
C LEU A 118 -6.09 4.49 -5.24
N LEU A 119 -6.69 5.52 -5.83
CA LEU A 119 -6.29 6.01 -7.15
C LEU A 119 -4.83 6.48 -7.18
N GLY A 120 -4.42 7.28 -6.18
CA GLY A 120 -3.04 7.74 -6.04
C GLY A 120 -2.05 6.59 -5.90
N GLN A 121 -2.37 5.59 -5.07
CA GLN A 121 -1.53 4.39 -4.88
C GLN A 121 -1.43 3.58 -6.17
N LEU A 122 -2.53 3.41 -6.90
CA LEU A 122 -2.55 2.67 -8.17
C LEU A 122 -1.70 3.36 -9.24
N LEU A 123 -1.84 4.68 -9.39
CA LEU A 123 -1.07 5.46 -10.36
C LEU A 123 0.42 5.48 -10.02
N PHE A 124 0.77 5.71 -8.74
CA PHE A 124 2.15 5.69 -8.30
C PHE A 124 2.79 4.31 -8.43
N GLY A 125 2.06 3.25 -8.07
CA GLY A 125 2.51 1.86 -8.25
C GLY A 125 2.76 1.54 -9.73
N ALA A 126 1.84 1.89 -10.63
CA ALA A 126 2.01 1.69 -12.06
C ALA A 126 3.22 2.47 -12.62
N LEU A 127 3.48 3.68 -12.11
CA LEU A 127 4.66 4.46 -12.47
C LEU A 127 5.96 3.79 -11.99
N CYS A 128 6.00 3.35 -10.75
CA CYS A 128 7.15 2.61 -10.20
C CYS A 128 7.44 1.33 -10.97
N ASP A 129 6.41 0.54 -11.27
CA ASP A 129 6.52 -0.69 -12.06
C ASP A 129 7.01 -0.40 -13.49
N GLY A 130 6.47 0.65 -14.12
CA GLY A 130 6.84 1.04 -15.49
C GLY A 130 8.28 1.54 -15.63
N LEU A 131 8.77 2.25 -14.63
CA LEU A 131 10.12 2.82 -14.60
C LEU A 131 11.15 1.88 -13.95
N GLY A 132 10.71 0.86 -13.20
CA GLY A 132 11.59 0.00 -12.40
C GLY A 132 12.21 0.74 -11.23
N TRP A 133 11.47 1.70 -10.63
CA TRP A 133 11.94 2.47 -9.48
C TRP A 133 11.91 1.63 -8.19
N LEU A 134 12.62 2.11 -7.18
CA LEU A 134 12.68 1.51 -5.83
C LEU A 134 13.20 0.06 -5.80
N GLY A 135 13.99 -0.35 -6.81
CA GLY A 135 14.52 -1.72 -6.90
C GLY A 135 13.49 -2.75 -7.40
N LEU A 136 12.32 -2.30 -7.89
CA LEU A 136 11.30 -3.18 -8.46
C LEU A 136 11.69 -3.65 -9.87
N ALA A 137 11.34 -4.89 -10.21
CA ALA A 137 11.49 -5.39 -11.56
C ALA A 137 10.57 -4.59 -12.51
N ARG A 138 11.17 -4.02 -13.57
CA ARG A 138 10.41 -3.22 -14.54
C ARG A 138 9.32 -4.06 -15.19
N ARG A 139 8.07 -3.66 -15.00
CA ARG A 139 6.90 -4.26 -15.62
C ARG A 139 6.17 -3.21 -16.46
N ARG A 140 5.88 -3.53 -17.72
CA ARG A 140 5.07 -2.63 -18.56
C ARG A 140 3.61 -2.70 -18.13
N PRO A 141 2.94 -1.56 -17.89
CA PRO A 141 1.51 -1.54 -17.61
C PRO A 141 0.74 -2.27 -18.71
N SER A 142 -0.18 -3.12 -18.32
CA SER A 142 -1.04 -3.87 -19.25
C SER A 142 -2.38 -3.14 -19.46
N GLY A 143 -3.13 -3.52 -20.49
CA GLY A 143 -4.49 -3.00 -20.67
C GLY A 143 -5.42 -3.26 -19.48
N LYS A 144 -5.18 -4.34 -18.70
CA LYS A 144 -5.91 -4.63 -17.47
C LYS A 144 -5.60 -3.59 -16.37
N ASP A 145 -4.36 -3.17 -16.26
CA ASP A 145 -3.95 -2.15 -15.27
C ASP A 145 -4.60 -0.80 -15.62
N ALA A 146 -4.65 -0.44 -16.92
CA ALA A 146 -5.33 0.76 -17.39
C ALA A 146 -6.85 0.70 -17.14
N LEU A 147 -7.48 -0.44 -17.39
CA LEU A 147 -8.91 -0.65 -17.11
C LEU A 147 -9.19 -0.52 -15.61
N ALA A 148 -8.36 -1.12 -14.76
CA ALA A 148 -8.50 -1.01 -13.31
C ALA A 148 -8.40 0.46 -12.86
N ALA A 149 -7.42 1.22 -13.37
CA ALA A 149 -7.28 2.64 -13.08
C ALA A 149 -8.50 3.46 -13.50
N LEU A 150 -9.05 3.19 -14.70
CA LEU A 150 -10.25 3.85 -15.19
C LEU A 150 -11.49 3.54 -14.34
N LEU A 151 -11.68 2.29 -13.92
CA LEU A 151 -12.80 1.90 -13.06
C LEU A 151 -12.70 2.56 -11.68
N VAL A 152 -11.50 2.61 -11.08
CA VAL A 152 -11.27 3.29 -9.80
C VAL A 152 -11.51 4.79 -9.94
N LEU A 153 -11.03 5.42 -11.03
CA LEU A 153 -11.25 6.84 -11.31
C LEU A 153 -12.74 7.15 -11.49
N ALA A 154 -13.46 6.32 -12.27
CA ALA A 154 -14.90 6.49 -12.46
C ALA A 154 -15.67 6.37 -11.13
N GLY A 155 -15.33 5.37 -10.30
CA GLY A 155 -15.91 5.22 -8.97
C GLY A 155 -15.59 6.40 -8.05
N ALA A 156 -14.36 6.89 -8.04
CA ALA A 156 -13.97 8.07 -7.26
C ALA A 156 -14.73 9.33 -7.70
N LEU A 157 -14.88 9.56 -9.01
CA LEU A 157 -15.64 10.70 -9.56
C LEU A 157 -17.12 10.61 -9.17
N LEU A 158 -17.75 9.45 -9.27
CA LEU A 158 -19.14 9.26 -8.84
C LEU A 158 -19.34 9.59 -7.35
N ILE A 159 -18.40 9.21 -6.49
CA ILE A 159 -18.48 9.50 -5.04
C ILE A 159 -18.27 11.00 -4.77
N VAL A 160 -17.36 11.66 -5.49
CA VAL A 160 -17.04 13.08 -5.26
C VAL A 160 -18.10 14.01 -5.83
N LEU A 161 -18.79 13.60 -6.91
CA LEU A 161 -19.80 14.41 -7.57
C LEU A 161 -21.21 14.25 -6.99
N HIS A 162 -21.44 13.28 -6.11
CA HIS A 162 -22.71 13.03 -5.41
C HIS A 162 -22.63 13.44 -3.95
#